data_dc98680dc9bc94124a0e55096be2a924
#
_entry.id   dc98680dc9bc94124a0e55096be2a924
#
_cell.length_a   1.000
_cell.length_b   1.000
_cell.length_c   1.000
_cell.angle_alpha   90.00
_cell.angle_beta   90.00
_cell.angle_gamma   90.00
#
_symmetry.space_group_name_H-M   'P 1'
#
loop_
_entity.id
_entity.type
_entity.pdbx_description
1 polymer ?
#
loop_
_entity_poly.entity_id
_entity_poly.type
_entity_poly.pdbx_seq_one_letter_code
_entity_poly.pdbx_strand_id
1 'polypeptide(L)'
;MRGKRDGLVSTRKSRWYYVDGIDDVRLQAQLRSGPTGDGYYEHMLIEDSSHVLPFGRGLDEGFRAEVTGTDSTRAEILICDSLPTQFDRTHLADAVREFMQHTAQLIVGYESAIYEIDYLVDPADPKAPPVAFRFEPLQVGSVDRVRRRIVQYVPASMAEKVRRNGLGYVELERDRVVRFDLPKDIESDVRRSVRFLASASEQHRAEFALVEQSMRQRTDYDASEHHRMSGELLLEATRPIGWNARGLYRDHVLDPYSVWRQLQFKRFKIRLRDSILARLNEALIAVGGHLGFEAQVELLDVPTHADVDAAEADLRDGRRPLTDLIAAAY
;
A
#
# COMPACT_ATOMS: atom_id res chain seq x y z
N MET A 1 18.28 -21.93 -1.10
CA MET A 1 18.23 -22.75 0.12
C MET A 1 16.88 -22.54 0.81
N ARG A 2 15.82 -23.10 0.24
CA ARG A 2 14.49 -23.19 0.87
C ARG A 2 14.33 -24.61 1.38
N GLY A 3 14.37 -24.86 2.62
CA GLY A 3 14.19 -26.22 3.11
C GLY A 3 14.07 -26.36 4.62
N LYS A 4 14.07 -25.26 5.37
CA LYS A 4 14.08 -25.35 6.83
C LYS A 4 12.92 -24.65 7.56
N ARG A 5 11.91 -24.11 6.84
CA ARG A 5 10.73 -23.56 7.51
C ARG A 5 9.58 -24.55 7.64
N ASP A 6 9.59 -25.60 6.84
CA ASP A 6 8.65 -26.70 6.99
C ASP A 6 8.90 -27.38 8.33
N GLY A 7 8.11 -27.02 9.32
CA GLY A 7 8.21 -27.55 10.67
C GLY A 7 8.38 -26.52 11.78
N LEU A 8 8.71 -25.26 11.50
CA LEU A 8 8.74 -24.21 12.53
C LEU A 8 7.33 -23.88 13.03
N VAL A 9 7.21 -23.59 14.32
CA VAL A 9 5.92 -23.28 14.98
C VAL A 9 5.88 -21.83 15.41
N SER A 10 4.72 -21.21 15.24
CA SER A 10 4.45 -19.85 15.69
C SER A 10 4.49 -19.76 17.23
N THR A 11 5.14 -18.72 17.75
CA THR A 11 5.10 -18.38 19.17
C THR A 11 3.85 -17.61 19.57
N ARG A 12 2.93 -17.36 18.64
CA ARG A 12 1.71 -16.61 18.85
C ARG A 12 0.85 -17.23 19.94
N LYS A 13 0.59 -16.48 20.98
CA LYS A 13 -0.37 -16.85 22.04
C LYS A 13 -1.72 -16.25 21.66
N SER A 14 -2.49 -16.95 20.84
CA SER A 14 -3.85 -16.54 20.50
C SER A 14 -4.74 -16.60 21.73
N ARG A 15 -5.09 -15.45 22.30
CA ARG A 15 -6.13 -15.35 23.32
C ARG A 15 -7.43 -14.96 22.65
N TRP A 16 -8.31 -15.92 22.49
CA TRP A 16 -9.65 -15.67 21.95
C TRP A 16 -10.57 -15.17 23.04
N TYR A 17 -11.26 -14.06 22.79
CA TYR A 17 -12.26 -13.51 23.68
C TYR A 17 -13.61 -13.46 22.97
N TYR A 18 -14.66 -13.73 23.71
CA TYR A 18 -16.03 -13.51 23.26
C TYR A 18 -16.50 -12.17 23.80
N VAL A 19 -17.12 -11.38 22.95
CA VAL A 19 -17.76 -10.13 23.37
C VAL A 19 -19.23 -10.28 23.11
N ASP A 20 -19.99 -10.43 24.20
CA ASP A 20 -21.45 -10.36 24.15
C ASP A 20 -21.86 -8.92 23.84
N GLY A 21 -22.74 -8.73 22.85
CA GLY A 21 -23.39 -7.46 22.59
C GLY A 21 -22.60 -6.47 21.73
N ILE A 22 -21.56 -6.89 21.01
CA ILE A 22 -21.04 -6.06 19.90
C ILE A 22 -22.00 -6.17 18.72
N ASP A 23 -22.50 -5.02 18.33
CA ASP A 23 -23.41 -4.87 17.21
C ASP A 23 -22.73 -5.33 15.90
N ASP A 24 -23.24 -6.42 15.30
CA ASP A 24 -22.78 -6.95 14.01
C ASP A 24 -22.78 -5.87 12.93
N VAL A 25 -23.67 -4.88 13.05
CA VAL A 25 -23.80 -3.74 12.15
C VAL A 25 -22.54 -2.85 12.19
N ARG A 26 -21.97 -2.63 13.37
CA ARG A 26 -20.76 -1.80 13.52
C ARG A 26 -19.53 -2.50 12.93
N LEU A 27 -19.40 -3.80 13.16
CA LEU A 27 -18.31 -4.58 12.57
C LEU A 27 -18.44 -4.68 11.04
N GLN A 28 -19.65 -4.92 10.54
CA GLN A 28 -19.89 -4.95 9.09
C GLN A 28 -19.70 -3.57 8.45
N ALA A 29 -20.03 -2.48 9.15
CA ALA A 29 -19.75 -1.13 8.71
C ALA A 29 -18.24 -0.85 8.67
N GLN A 30 -17.47 -1.29 9.66
CA GLN A 30 -16.01 -1.16 9.68
C GLN A 30 -15.33 -2.02 8.62
N LEU A 31 -15.81 -3.24 8.38
CA LEU A 31 -15.32 -4.10 7.30
C LEU A 31 -15.67 -3.57 5.90
N ARG A 32 -16.73 -2.76 5.80
CA ARG A 32 -17.16 -2.10 4.57
C ARG A 32 -16.62 -0.68 4.39
N SER A 33 -16.00 -0.10 5.42
CA SER A 33 -15.48 1.28 5.38
C SER A 33 -14.12 1.42 4.68
N GLY A 34 -13.58 0.34 4.14
CA GLY A 34 -12.51 0.42 3.15
C GLY A 34 -13.04 1.01 1.86
N PRO A 35 -12.14 1.45 0.96
CA PRO A 35 -12.53 1.83 -0.38
C PRO A 35 -13.37 0.70 -0.94
N THR A 36 -14.54 1.02 -1.42
CA THR A 36 -15.52 0.01 -1.88
C THR A 36 -15.00 -0.81 -3.07
N GLY A 37 -13.75 -0.61 -3.49
CA GLY A 37 -13.01 -1.38 -4.49
C GLY A 37 -13.67 -1.44 -5.87
N ASP A 38 -14.86 -0.89 -5.94
CA ASP A 38 -15.75 -0.92 -7.10
C ASP A 38 -15.60 0.33 -7.96
N GLY A 39 -14.86 1.34 -7.49
CA GLY A 39 -14.64 2.58 -8.20
C GLY A 39 -13.50 2.48 -9.20
N TYR A 40 -13.79 2.63 -10.49
CA TYR A 40 -12.80 2.53 -11.56
C TYR A 40 -11.60 3.48 -11.38
N TYR A 41 -11.87 4.76 -11.13
CA TYR A 41 -10.82 5.78 -10.97
C TYR A 41 -10.06 5.65 -9.64
N GLU A 42 -10.75 5.29 -8.58
CA GLU A 42 -10.15 5.01 -7.28
C GLU A 42 -9.18 3.84 -7.35
N HIS A 43 -9.62 2.73 -7.96
CA HIS A 43 -8.77 1.55 -8.15
C HIS A 43 -7.52 1.88 -8.98
N MET A 44 -7.67 2.65 -10.06
CA MET A 44 -6.54 3.11 -10.88
C MET A 44 -5.55 3.94 -10.07
N LEU A 45 -6.03 4.89 -9.25
CA LEU A 45 -5.14 5.69 -8.40
C LEU A 45 -4.40 4.83 -7.39
N ILE A 46 -5.09 3.90 -6.72
CA ILE A 46 -4.48 2.99 -5.75
C ILE A 46 -3.40 2.13 -6.42
N GLU A 47 -3.71 1.55 -7.58
CA GLU A 47 -2.77 0.75 -8.35
C GLU A 47 -1.55 1.57 -8.79
N ASP A 48 -1.74 2.74 -9.41
CA ASP A 48 -0.65 3.60 -9.87
C ASP A 48 0.22 4.11 -8.72
N SER A 49 -0.40 4.38 -7.55
CA SER A 49 0.29 4.80 -6.34
C SER A 49 1.11 3.68 -5.72
N SER A 50 0.77 2.43 -5.97
CA SER A 50 1.50 1.28 -5.45
C SER A 50 2.87 1.08 -6.11
N HIS A 51 3.05 1.60 -7.31
CA HIS A 51 4.32 1.54 -8.03
C HIS A 51 5.32 2.56 -7.47
N VAL A 52 5.70 2.38 -6.20
CA VAL A 52 6.65 3.25 -5.48
C VAL A 52 8.11 2.96 -5.81
N LEU A 53 8.40 1.81 -6.41
CA LEU A 53 9.71 1.41 -6.89
C LEU A 53 9.72 1.26 -8.41
N PRO A 54 10.85 1.50 -9.08
CA PRO A 54 10.96 1.30 -10.52
C PRO A 54 10.59 -0.13 -10.94
N PHE A 55 9.94 -0.25 -12.10
CA PHE A 55 9.80 -1.53 -12.78
C PHE A 55 11.03 -1.75 -13.65
N GLY A 56 11.83 -2.75 -13.33
CA GLY A 56 12.85 -3.22 -14.24
C GLY A 56 12.26 -4.02 -15.40
N ARG A 57 12.84 -3.88 -16.58
CA ARG A 57 12.59 -4.77 -17.73
C ARG A 57 13.57 -5.93 -17.72
N GLY A 58 13.61 -6.69 -16.62
CA GLY A 58 14.56 -7.79 -16.44
C GLY A 58 15.08 -7.84 -15.00
N LEU A 59 15.90 -8.83 -14.69
CA LEU A 59 16.42 -9.06 -13.33
C LEU A 59 17.39 -7.96 -12.85
N ASP A 60 17.97 -7.17 -13.78
CA ASP A 60 19.05 -6.22 -13.50
C ASP A 60 18.65 -4.74 -13.67
N GLU A 61 17.39 -4.46 -13.95
CA GLU A 61 16.94 -3.10 -14.25
C GLU A 61 16.01 -2.54 -13.16
N GLY A 62 16.32 -1.34 -12.67
CA GLY A 62 15.40 -0.50 -11.94
C GLY A 62 15.85 -0.06 -10.56
N PHE A 63 16.34 -0.93 -9.68
CA PHE A 63 16.92 -0.59 -8.38
C PHE A 63 17.58 -1.81 -7.74
N ARG A 64 18.40 -1.54 -6.71
CA ARG A 64 18.99 -2.58 -5.87
C ARG A 64 18.48 -2.43 -4.44
N ALA A 65 18.31 -3.55 -3.75
CA ALA A 65 18.07 -3.59 -2.32
C ALA A 65 19.22 -4.32 -1.63
N GLU A 66 19.78 -3.71 -0.60
CA GLU A 66 20.89 -4.25 0.17
C GLU A 66 20.54 -4.25 1.66
N VAL A 67 21.05 -5.22 2.40
CA VAL A 67 20.95 -5.23 3.86
C VAL A 67 22.27 -4.79 4.44
N THR A 68 22.22 -3.71 5.22
CA THR A 68 23.38 -3.17 5.93
C THR A 68 23.27 -3.47 7.42
N GLY A 69 24.41 -3.60 8.11
CA GLY A 69 24.49 -3.84 9.55
C GLY A 69 25.24 -5.10 9.93
N THR A 70 25.03 -5.57 11.18
CA THR A 70 25.71 -6.75 11.73
C THR A 70 25.04 -8.03 11.25
N ASP A 71 25.83 -9.01 10.82
CA ASP A 71 25.34 -10.30 10.28
C ASP A 71 24.39 -10.12 9.07
N SER A 72 24.72 -9.15 8.19
CA SER A 72 23.88 -8.73 7.06
C SER A 72 23.46 -9.89 6.15
N THR A 73 24.33 -10.84 5.88
CA THR A 73 24.02 -12.02 5.04
C THR A 73 22.92 -12.89 5.64
N ARG A 74 22.97 -13.15 6.96
CA ARG A 74 21.92 -13.90 7.65
C ARG A 74 20.63 -13.09 7.71
N ALA A 75 20.75 -11.80 8.02
CA ALA A 75 19.62 -10.90 8.08
C ALA A 75 18.92 -10.80 6.72
N GLU A 76 19.65 -10.70 5.61
CA GLU A 76 19.09 -10.67 4.26
C GLU A 76 18.23 -11.91 3.97
N ILE A 77 18.73 -13.10 4.29
CA ILE A 77 17.96 -14.35 4.12
C ILE A 77 16.68 -14.31 4.95
N LEU A 78 16.78 -13.91 6.22
CA LEU A 78 15.63 -13.83 7.12
C LEU A 78 14.59 -12.80 6.65
N ILE A 79 15.04 -11.64 6.21
CA ILE A 79 14.17 -10.54 5.70
C ILE A 79 13.50 -10.99 4.40
N CYS A 80 14.26 -11.46 3.42
CA CYS A 80 13.73 -11.93 2.14
C CYS A 80 12.63 -12.97 2.33
N ASP A 81 12.84 -13.89 3.25
CA ASP A 81 11.90 -14.95 3.57
C ASP A 81 10.71 -14.50 4.43
N SER A 82 10.80 -13.39 5.17
CA SER A 82 9.77 -12.93 6.12
C SER A 82 8.73 -12.04 5.49
N LEU A 83 9.09 -11.33 4.41
CA LEU A 83 8.17 -10.40 3.75
C LEU A 83 7.06 -11.18 3.02
N PRO A 84 5.79 -10.74 3.16
CA PRO A 84 4.69 -11.38 2.46
C PRO A 84 4.82 -11.16 0.95
N THR A 85 4.92 -12.23 0.21
CA THR A 85 5.03 -12.23 -1.25
C THR A 85 4.02 -13.21 -1.83
N GLN A 86 3.45 -12.87 -3.00
CA GLN A 86 2.52 -13.77 -3.71
C GLN A 86 3.25 -14.95 -4.35
N PHE A 87 4.51 -14.75 -4.71
CA PHE A 87 5.33 -15.76 -5.37
C PHE A 87 6.59 -16.05 -4.56
N ASP A 88 7.11 -17.23 -4.77
CA ASP A 88 8.40 -17.61 -4.22
C ASP A 88 9.51 -16.69 -4.76
N ARG A 89 9.99 -15.76 -3.92
CA ARG A 89 11.08 -14.84 -4.27
C ARG A 89 12.40 -15.36 -3.76
N THR A 90 13.42 -15.26 -4.60
CA THR A 90 14.81 -15.67 -4.26
C THR A 90 15.71 -14.46 -4.05
N HIS A 91 15.26 -13.27 -4.46
CA HIS A 91 16.02 -12.03 -4.40
C HIS A 91 15.37 -11.01 -3.47
N LEU A 92 16.17 -10.37 -2.64
CA LEU A 92 15.72 -9.35 -1.70
C LEU A 92 14.98 -8.20 -2.41
N ALA A 93 15.51 -7.72 -3.53
CA ALA A 93 14.89 -6.62 -4.28
C ALA A 93 13.45 -6.93 -4.71
N ASP A 94 13.18 -8.17 -5.14
CA ASP A 94 11.82 -8.59 -5.52
C ASP A 94 10.90 -8.71 -4.31
N ALA A 95 11.39 -9.25 -3.20
CA ALA A 95 10.62 -9.37 -1.96
C ALA A 95 10.26 -7.98 -1.41
N VAL A 96 11.23 -7.06 -1.39
CA VAL A 96 11.03 -5.67 -0.96
C VAL A 96 10.07 -4.93 -1.90
N ARG A 97 10.21 -5.09 -3.22
CA ARG A 97 9.29 -4.48 -4.19
C ARG A 97 7.85 -4.91 -3.94
N GLU A 98 7.62 -6.20 -3.83
CA GLU A 98 6.28 -6.76 -3.65
C GLU A 98 5.66 -6.34 -2.31
N PHE A 99 6.45 -6.36 -1.23
CA PHE A 99 6.04 -5.87 0.08
C PHE A 99 5.66 -4.39 0.04
N MET A 100 6.52 -3.54 -0.54
CA MET A 100 6.28 -2.09 -0.61
C MET A 100 5.08 -1.77 -1.50
N GLN A 101 4.92 -2.47 -2.62
CA GLN A 101 3.78 -2.32 -3.51
C GLN A 101 2.47 -2.67 -2.79
N HIS A 102 2.41 -3.81 -2.13
CA HIS A 102 1.25 -4.22 -1.36
C HIS A 102 0.94 -3.27 -0.21
N THR A 103 1.98 -2.86 0.54
CA THR A 103 1.83 -1.90 1.64
C THR A 103 1.32 -0.56 1.15
N ALA A 104 1.85 -0.03 0.04
CA ALA A 104 1.40 1.21 -0.56
C ALA A 104 -0.07 1.15 -1.02
N GLN A 105 -0.50 0.03 -1.62
CA GLN A 105 -1.91 -0.20 -1.97
C GLN A 105 -2.82 -0.08 -0.75
N LEU A 106 -2.44 -0.75 0.35
CA LEU A 106 -3.21 -0.71 1.58
C LEU A 106 -3.23 0.69 2.20
N ILE A 107 -2.09 1.40 2.22
CA ILE A 107 -2.00 2.75 2.79
C ILE A 107 -2.86 3.73 1.99
N VAL A 108 -2.79 3.71 0.67
CA VAL A 108 -3.57 4.62 -0.18
C VAL A 108 -5.05 4.26 -0.14
N GLY A 109 -5.39 2.97 -0.18
CA GLY A 109 -6.77 2.51 -0.20
C GLY A 109 -7.46 2.57 1.17
N TYR A 110 -6.76 2.22 2.25
CA TYR A 110 -7.33 2.08 3.61
C TYR A 110 -6.71 3.03 4.64
N GLU A 111 -5.90 4.00 4.19
CA GLU A 111 -5.19 4.98 5.03
C GLU A 111 -4.09 4.37 5.91
N SER A 112 -4.02 3.05 6.02
CA SER A 112 -2.98 2.33 6.75
C SER A 112 -2.83 0.90 6.25
N ALA A 113 -1.65 0.31 6.47
CA ALA A 113 -1.41 -1.11 6.40
C ALA A 113 -0.97 -1.63 7.76
N ILE A 114 -1.47 -2.77 8.18
CA ILE A 114 -1.19 -3.34 9.50
C ILE A 114 -0.66 -4.75 9.32
N TYR A 115 0.46 -5.04 9.95
CA TYR A 115 1.07 -6.36 9.95
C TYR A 115 1.31 -6.82 11.39
N GLU A 116 1.21 -8.13 11.62
CA GLU A 116 1.68 -8.75 12.84
C GLU A 116 3.00 -9.46 12.56
N ILE A 117 3.99 -9.26 13.43
CA ILE A 117 5.26 -10.01 13.38
C ILE A 117 5.05 -11.33 14.11
N ASP A 118 5.09 -12.42 13.36
CA ASP A 118 5.03 -13.76 13.91
C ASP A 118 6.44 -14.34 14.04
N TYR A 119 6.87 -14.58 15.27
CA TYR A 119 8.15 -15.22 15.55
C TYR A 119 8.02 -16.74 15.51
N LEU A 120 8.98 -17.40 14.90
CA LEU A 120 8.97 -18.84 14.66
C LEU A 120 10.08 -19.51 15.46
N VAL A 121 9.74 -20.63 16.11
CA VAL A 121 10.66 -21.45 16.92
C VAL A 121 10.72 -22.88 16.40
N ASP A 122 11.78 -23.59 16.75
CA ASP A 122 11.88 -25.03 16.49
C ASP A 122 10.84 -25.76 17.37
N PRO A 123 9.98 -26.61 16.79
CA PRO A 123 9.03 -27.42 17.55
C PRO A 123 9.69 -28.39 18.54
N ALA A 124 10.96 -28.78 18.31
CA ALA A 124 11.71 -29.61 19.23
C ALA A 124 12.08 -28.87 20.53
N ASP A 125 12.21 -27.54 20.48
CA ASP A 125 12.42 -26.69 21.65
C ASP A 125 11.58 -25.40 21.57
N PRO A 126 10.29 -25.46 21.91
CA PRO A 126 9.38 -24.30 21.83
C PRO A 126 9.71 -23.18 22.83
N LYS A 127 10.68 -23.40 23.74
CA LYS A 127 11.14 -22.37 24.69
C LYS A 127 12.44 -21.69 24.25
N ALA A 128 13.07 -22.20 23.19
CA ALA A 128 14.24 -21.57 22.62
C ALA A 128 13.93 -20.17 22.05
N PRO A 129 14.93 -19.31 21.93
CA PRO A 129 14.78 -18.06 21.19
C PRO A 129 14.25 -18.28 19.78
N PRO A 130 13.49 -17.35 19.21
CA PRO A 130 13.00 -17.46 17.84
C PRO A 130 14.18 -17.55 16.86
N VAL A 131 14.01 -18.39 15.84
CA VAL A 131 15.00 -18.61 14.78
C VAL A 131 14.64 -17.95 13.45
N ALA A 132 13.37 -17.57 13.29
CA ALA A 132 12.85 -16.86 12.12
C ALA A 132 11.64 -15.99 12.52
N PHE A 133 11.20 -15.17 11.57
CA PHE A 133 10.00 -14.36 11.72
C PHE A 133 9.29 -14.23 10.38
N ARG A 134 8.09 -13.68 10.37
CA ARG A 134 7.38 -13.26 9.17
C ARG A 134 6.40 -12.13 9.47
N PHE A 135 6.13 -11.30 8.46
CA PHE A 135 5.10 -10.28 8.49
C PHE A 135 3.78 -10.90 7.99
N GLU A 136 2.80 -10.97 8.86
CA GLU A 136 1.45 -11.44 8.53
C GLU A 136 0.54 -10.24 8.32
N PRO A 137 0.01 -10.02 7.10
CA PRO A 137 -0.88 -8.90 6.84
C PRO A 137 -2.20 -9.08 7.60
N LEU A 138 -2.64 -8.02 8.27
CA LEU A 138 -3.91 -7.97 8.96
C LEU A 138 -4.92 -7.15 8.14
N GLN A 139 -6.17 -7.57 8.13
CA GLN A 139 -7.23 -6.80 7.48
C GLN A 139 -7.48 -5.52 8.28
N VAL A 140 -7.18 -4.36 7.71
CA VAL A 140 -7.19 -3.05 8.39
C VAL A 140 -8.53 -2.78 9.08
N GLY A 141 -9.67 -3.01 8.40
CA GLY A 141 -11.00 -2.80 8.98
C GLY A 141 -11.37 -3.76 10.13
N SER A 142 -10.57 -4.83 10.36
CA SER A 142 -10.79 -5.78 11.45
C SER A 142 -9.97 -5.47 12.70
N VAL A 143 -9.02 -4.55 12.63
CA VAL A 143 -8.13 -4.21 13.74
C VAL A 143 -8.61 -2.92 14.43
N ASP A 144 -8.80 -2.98 15.75
CA ASP A 144 -9.25 -1.83 16.53
C ASP A 144 -8.46 -1.72 17.83
N ARG A 145 -8.58 -0.57 18.51
CA ARG A 145 -7.97 -0.29 19.79
C ARG A 145 -9.01 -0.15 20.87
N VAL A 146 -9.13 -1.19 21.68
CA VAL A 146 -10.10 -1.23 22.77
C VAL A 146 -9.39 -1.17 24.12
N ARG A 147 -9.64 -0.13 24.92
CA ARG A 147 -9.08 0.03 26.28
C ARG A 147 -7.56 -0.23 26.38
N ARG A 148 -6.76 0.35 25.47
CA ARG A 148 -5.30 0.20 25.36
C ARG A 148 -4.83 -1.15 24.79
N ARG A 149 -5.75 -2.08 24.43
CA ARG A 149 -5.42 -3.33 23.75
C ARG A 149 -5.60 -3.15 22.25
N ILE A 150 -4.79 -3.82 21.48
CA ILE A 150 -4.99 -3.96 20.04
C ILE A 150 -5.71 -5.28 19.84
N VAL A 151 -6.84 -5.25 19.15
CA VAL A 151 -7.67 -6.43 18.93
C VAL A 151 -7.98 -6.57 17.44
N GLN A 152 -8.01 -7.80 16.98
CA GLN A 152 -8.50 -8.16 15.66
C GLN A 152 -9.83 -8.88 15.78
N TYR A 153 -10.84 -8.38 15.11
CA TYR A 153 -12.14 -9.02 15.01
C TYR A 153 -12.08 -10.16 13.98
N VAL A 154 -12.58 -11.32 14.37
CA VAL A 154 -12.65 -12.49 13.50
C VAL A 154 -14.09 -12.73 13.10
N PRO A 155 -14.43 -12.69 11.79
CA PRO A 155 -15.77 -12.95 11.33
C PRO A 155 -16.30 -14.32 11.79
N ALA A 156 -17.59 -14.37 12.05
CA ALA A 156 -18.26 -15.58 12.51
C ALA A 156 -18.02 -16.80 11.63
N SER A 157 -17.99 -16.60 10.31
CA SER A 157 -17.74 -17.66 9.32
C SER A 157 -16.34 -18.27 9.39
N MET A 158 -15.34 -17.50 9.86
CA MET A 158 -13.96 -17.98 10.01
C MET A 158 -13.69 -18.59 11.40
N ALA A 159 -14.53 -18.25 12.37
CA ALA A 159 -14.36 -18.66 13.76
C ALA A 159 -15.02 -20.00 14.11
N GLU A 160 -15.52 -20.77 13.15
CA GLU A 160 -16.29 -21.99 13.35
C GLU A 160 -15.59 -23.03 14.25
N LYS A 161 -14.26 -23.09 14.19
CA LYS A 161 -13.43 -23.94 15.05
C LYS A 161 -13.27 -23.44 16.49
N VAL A 162 -13.58 -22.17 16.77
CA VAL A 162 -13.27 -21.51 18.06
C VAL A 162 -14.53 -21.03 18.77
N ARG A 163 -15.70 -21.18 18.15
CA ARG A 163 -16.94 -20.54 18.55
C ARG A 163 -18.01 -21.41 19.11
N ARG A 164 -18.75 -20.85 20.05
CA ARG A 164 -20.11 -21.33 20.33
C ARG A 164 -21.18 -20.28 20.01
N ASN A 165 -20.98 -19.02 20.26
CA ASN A 165 -21.98 -17.96 19.97
C ASN A 165 -21.28 -16.59 19.89
N GLY A 166 -21.58 -15.75 18.90
CA GLY A 166 -21.15 -14.36 18.84
C GLY A 166 -19.86 -14.08 18.01
N LEU A 167 -19.43 -12.84 17.99
CA LEU A 167 -18.18 -12.38 17.38
C LEU A 167 -17.01 -12.66 18.31
N GLY A 168 -15.95 -13.25 17.76
CA GLY A 168 -14.69 -13.43 18.46
C GLY A 168 -13.71 -12.31 18.13
N TYR A 169 -12.84 -11.96 19.05
CA TYR A 169 -11.67 -11.16 18.77
C TYR A 169 -10.41 -11.80 19.33
N VAL A 170 -9.29 -11.52 18.68
CA VAL A 170 -7.95 -11.90 19.13
C VAL A 170 -7.27 -10.67 19.66
N GLU A 171 -6.72 -10.74 20.87
CA GLU A 171 -5.83 -9.69 21.35
C GLU A 171 -4.46 -9.88 20.72
N LEU A 172 -3.94 -8.82 20.08
CA LEU A 172 -2.65 -8.79 19.47
C LEU A 172 -1.61 -8.24 20.46
N GLU A 173 -0.42 -8.83 20.48
CA GLU A 173 0.69 -8.34 21.29
C GLU A 173 1.18 -7.02 20.66
N ARG A 174 1.18 -5.94 21.45
CA ARG A 174 1.42 -4.58 20.94
C ARG A 174 2.80 -4.39 20.29
N ASP A 175 3.80 -5.06 20.79
CA ASP A 175 5.19 -5.06 20.31
C ASP A 175 5.39 -5.85 19.02
N ARG A 176 4.38 -6.65 18.64
CA ARG A 176 4.36 -7.40 17.39
C ARG A 176 3.54 -6.74 16.29
N VAL A 177 2.80 -5.68 16.59
CA VAL A 177 1.96 -5.01 15.59
C VAL A 177 2.72 -3.84 14.99
N VAL A 178 2.93 -3.91 13.69
CA VAL A 178 3.54 -2.84 12.89
C VAL A 178 2.47 -2.19 12.05
N ARG A 179 2.34 -0.88 12.17
CA ARG A 179 1.39 -0.08 11.41
C ARG A 179 2.14 0.90 10.51
N PHE A 180 1.77 0.92 9.27
CA PHE A 180 2.23 1.84 8.24
C PHE A 180 1.08 2.81 7.93
N ASP A 181 1.30 4.09 8.12
CA ASP A 181 0.30 5.13 7.91
C ASP A 181 0.71 6.04 6.75
N LEU A 182 -0.26 6.76 6.19
CA LEU A 182 0.03 7.85 5.26
C LEU A 182 0.93 8.89 5.94
N PRO A 183 1.97 9.39 5.25
CA PRO A 183 2.72 10.56 5.72
C PRO A 183 1.77 11.73 5.99
N LYS A 184 1.92 12.39 7.15
CA LYS A 184 0.99 13.42 7.64
C LYS A 184 0.84 14.60 6.68
N ASP A 185 1.90 14.93 5.97
CA ASP A 185 1.95 16.05 5.03
C ASP A 185 1.15 15.81 3.74
N ILE A 186 0.87 14.56 3.39
CA ILE A 186 0.08 14.18 2.21
C ILE A 186 -1.27 13.52 2.55
N GLU A 187 -1.49 13.19 3.83
CA GLU A 187 -2.66 12.41 4.28
C GLU A 187 -3.99 13.06 3.87
N SER A 188 -4.14 14.37 4.10
CA SER A 188 -5.37 15.09 3.77
C SER A 188 -5.66 15.12 2.28
N ASP A 189 -4.62 15.25 1.45
CA ASP A 189 -4.74 15.34 0.00
C ASP A 189 -5.08 13.99 -0.62
N VAL A 190 -4.45 12.93 -0.13
CA VAL A 190 -4.75 11.55 -0.56
C VAL A 190 -6.20 11.20 -0.19
N ARG A 191 -6.60 11.44 1.06
CA ARG A 191 -7.98 11.18 1.51
C ARG A 191 -9.02 11.91 0.67
N ARG A 192 -8.76 13.19 0.37
CA ARG A 192 -9.65 13.99 -0.46
C ARG A 192 -9.75 13.42 -1.87
N SER A 193 -8.62 13.12 -2.49
CA SER A 193 -8.56 12.57 -3.84
C SER A 193 -9.26 11.21 -3.93
N VAL A 194 -8.97 10.28 -3.01
CA VAL A 194 -9.60 8.94 -2.99
C VAL A 194 -11.12 9.04 -2.82
N ARG A 195 -11.61 9.85 -1.86
CA ARG A 195 -13.06 10.03 -1.65
C ARG A 195 -13.75 10.66 -2.86
N PHE A 196 -13.12 11.65 -3.48
CA PHE A 196 -13.66 12.25 -4.69
C PHE A 196 -13.75 11.23 -5.82
N LEU A 197 -12.69 10.46 -6.06
CA LEU A 197 -12.65 9.44 -7.12
C LEU A 197 -13.67 8.32 -6.88
N ALA A 198 -13.88 7.91 -5.64
CA ALA A 198 -14.92 6.94 -5.29
C ALA A 198 -16.32 7.49 -5.65
N SER A 199 -16.62 8.74 -5.26
CA SER A 199 -17.87 9.41 -5.61
C SER A 199 -18.03 9.60 -7.13
N ALA A 200 -16.98 10.04 -7.82
CA ALA A 200 -16.99 10.21 -9.27
C ALA A 200 -17.22 8.88 -10.00
N SER A 201 -16.68 7.79 -9.50
CA SER A 201 -16.89 6.46 -10.05
C SER A 201 -18.33 5.97 -9.92
N GLU A 202 -18.98 6.26 -8.80
CA GLU A 202 -20.41 5.96 -8.60
C GLU A 202 -21.29 6.78 -9.54
N GLN A 203 -21.01 8.07 -9.68
CA GLN A 203 -21.71 8.95 -10.63
C GLN A 203 -21.53 8.48 -12.07
N HIS A 204 -20.31 8.13 -12.46
CA HIS A 204 -20.01 7.66 -13.80
C HIS A 204 -20.82 6.40 -14.17
N ARG A 205 -21.01 5.46 -13.24
CA ARG A 205 -21.87 4.29 -13.47
C ARG A 205 -23.33 4.67 -13.70
N ALA A 206 -23.85 5.58 -12.85
CA ALA A 206 -25.22 6.06 -13.01
C ALA A 206 -25.40 6.82 -14.33
N GLU A 207 -24.42 7.65 -14.69
CA GLU A 207 -24.43 8.42 -15.93
C GLU A 207 -24.30 7.53 -17.18
N PHE A 208 -23.50 6.46 -17.12
CA PHE A 208 -23.38 5.52 -18.23
C PHE A 208 -24.72 4.85 -18.54
N ALA A 209 -25.49 4.49 -17.53
CA ALA A 209 -26.85 3.99 -17.68
C ALA A 209 -27.81 5.04 -18.25
N LEU A 210 -27.68 6.30 -17.81
CA LEU A 210 -28.46 7.42 -18.33
C LEU A 210 -28.08 7.77 -19.77
N VAL A 211 -26.79 7.74 -20.12
CA VAL A 211 -26.29 7.95 -21.49
C VAL A 211 -26.83 6.89 -22.42
N GLU A 212 -26.77 5.60 -22.05
CA GLU A 212 -27.33 4.52 -22.84
C GLU A 212 -28.83 4.68 -23.06
N GLN A 213 -29.55 5.09 -22.02
CA GLN A 213 -30.98 5.38 -22.10
C GLN A 213 -31.26 6.63 -22.98
N SER A 214 -30.44 7.69 -22.87
CA SER A 214 -30.54 8.92 -23.63
C SER A 214 -30.27 8.71 -25.13
N MET A 215 -29.24 7.91 -25.44
CA MET A 215 -28.94 7.54 -26.85
C MET A 215 -30.12 6.82 -27.52
N ARG A 216 -30.89 6.04 -26.75
CA ARG A 216 -32.12 5.40 -27.24
C ARG A 216 -33.28 6.39 -27.42
N GLN A 217 -33.27 7.51 -26.65
CA GLN A 217 -34.37 8.48 -26.64
C GLN A 217 -34.12 9.78 -27.43
N ARG A 218 -32.97 9.91 -28.14
CA ARG A 218 -32.57 11.13 -28.89
C ARG A 218 -32.64 12.40 -28.03
N THR A 219 -31.91 12.46 -26.94
CA THR A 219 -31.79 13.68 -26.12
C THR A 219 -30.63 14.56 -26.60
N ASP A 220 -30.66 15.86 -26.28
CA ASP A 220 -29.60 16.85 -26.57
C ASP A 220 -28.35 16.68 -25.68
N TYR A 221 -28.06 15.47 -25.27
CA TYR A 221 -26.90 15.17 -24.43
C TYR A 221 -25.60 15.24 -25.23
N ASP A 222 -24.69 16.14 -24.84
CA ASP A 222 -23.35 16.24 -25.41
C ASP A 222 -22.35 15.42 -24.60
N ALA A 223 -22.04 14.23 -25.10
CA ALA A 223 -21.12 13.31 -24.49
C ALA A 223 -19.67 13.87 -24.43
N SER A 224 -19.28 14.68 -25.42
CA SER A 224 -17.94 15.28 -25.49
C SER A 224 -17.75 16.33 -24.42
N GLU A 225 -18.74 17.21 -24.23
CA GLU A 225 -18.72 18.22 -23.19
C GLU A 225 -18.76 17.60 -21.80
N HIS A 226 -19.58 16.57 -21.60
CA HIS A 226 -19.61 15.82 -20.36
C HIS A 226 -18.24 15.17 -20.04
N HIS A 227 -17.62 14.52 -21.02
CA HIS A 227 -16.29 13.92 -20.86
C HIS A 227 -15.23 14.97 -20.49
N ARG A 228 -15.27 16.13 -21.16
CA ARG A 228 -14.36 17.25 -20.86
C ARG A 228 -14.53 17.72 -19.41
N MET A 229 -15.76 18.00 -18.97
CA MET A 229 -16.05 18.48 -17.60
C MET A 229 -15.63 17.46 -16.54
N SER A 230 -15.93 16.18 -16.76
CA SER A 230 -15.53 15.08 -15.86
C SER A 230 -14.00 14.99 -15.74
N GLY A 231 -13.29 15.16 -16.86
CA GLY A 231 -11.83 15.19 -16.89
C GLY A 231 -11.23 16.36 -16.11
N GLU A 232 -11.77 17.56 -16.28
CA GLU A 232 -11.33 18.75 -15.55
C GLU A 232 -11.51 18.58 -14.04
N LEU A 233 -12.68 18.10 -13.60
CA LEU A 233 -12.96 17.85 -12.19
C LEU A 233 -12.02 16.79 -11.59
N LEU A 234 -11.75 15.71 -12.33
CA LEU A 234 -10.85 14.66 -11.90
C LEU A 234 -9.42 15.19 -11.76
N LEU A 235 -8.94 15.95 -12.76
CA LEU A 235 -7.62 16.56 -12.72
C LEU A 235 -7.49 17.58 -11.59
N GLU A 236 -8.51 18.36 -11.30
CA GLU A 236 -8.51 19.33 -10.18
C GLU A 236 -8.49 18.59 -8.83
N ALA A 237 -9.33 17.60 -8.65
CA ALA A 237 -9.38 16.83 -7.39
C ALA A 237 -8.09 16.08 -7.05
N THR A 238 -7.34 15.68 -8.08
CA THR A 238 -6.06 14.96 -7.91
C THR A 238 -4.82 15.85 -8.09
N ARG A 239 -5.02 17.17 -8.25
CA ARG A 239 -3.94 18.15 -8.42
C ARG A 239 -2.87 18.09 -7.31
N PRO A 240 -3.21 17.99 -6.02
CA PRO A 240 -2.23 17.99 -4.94
C PRO A 240 -1.25 16.81 -4.99
N ILE A 241 -1.71 15.65 -5.48
CA ILE A 241 -0.89 14.45 -5.62
C ILE A 241 -0.30 14.29 -7.02
N GLY A 242 -0.76 15.08 -8.00
CA GLY A 242 -0.24 15.09 -9.37
C GLY A 242 -0.71 13.93 -10.27
N TRP A 243 -1.63 13.08 -9.82
CA TRP A 243 -2.10 11.95 -10.63
C TRP A 243 -2.86 12.42 -11.87
N ASN A 244 -2.50 11.88 -13.04
CA ASN A 244 -3.02 12.30 -14.35
C ASN A 244 -3.97 11.29 -15.00
N ALA A 245 -4.54 10.38 -14.21
CA ALA A 245 -5.49 9.37 -14.70
C ALA A 245 -4.98 8.57 -15.91
N ARG A 246 -3.69 8.18 -15.91
CA ARG A 246 -3.03 7.43 -17.00
C ARG A 246 -3.12 8.14 -18.36
N GLY A 247 -3.28 9.45 -18.34
CA GLY A 247 -3.40 10.24 -19.57
C GLY A 247 -4.75 10.16 -20.27
N LEU A 248 -5.81 9.66 -19.62
CA LEU A 248 -7.16 9.56 -20.18
C LEU A 248 -7.72 10.91 -20.64
N TYR A 249 -7.22 12.02 -20.05
CA TYR A 249 -7.63 13.38 -20.35
C TYR A 249 -6.48 14.23 -20.90
N ARG A 250 -5.51 13.61 -21.56
CA ARG A 250 -4.30 14.28 -22.07
C ARG A 250 -4.62 15.40 -23.05
N ASP A 251 -5.62 15.21 -23.89
CA ASP A 251 -6.00 16.19 -24.92
C ASP A 251 -6.56 17.52 -24.35
N HIS A 252 -6.87 17.53 -23.04
CA HIS A 252 -7.37 18.70 -22.32
C HIS A 252 -6.31 19.41 -21.50
N VAL A 253 -5.04 18.97 -21.58
CA VAL A 253 -3.96 19.46 -20.73
C VAL A 253 -2.75 19.83 -21.58
N LEU A 254 -2.17 21.02 -21.36
CA LEU A 254 -0.92 21.43 -21.99
C LEU A 254 0.21 20.47 -21.61
N ASP A 255 1.04 20.09 -22.56
CA ASP A 255 2.17 19.16 -22.34
C ASP A 255 3.05 19.53 -21.14
N PRO A 256 3.51 20.79 -20.96
CA PRO A 256 4.30 21.17 -19.79
C PRO A 256 3.58 20.94 -18.47
N TYR A 257 2.26 21.18 -18.41
CA TYR A 257 1.46 20.94 -17.22
C TYR A 257 1.28 19.43 -16.95
N SER A 258 1.13 18.63 -18.00
CA SER A 258 1.06 17.18 -17.87
C SER A 258 2.37 16.61 -17.31
N VAL A 259 3.53 17.08 -17.79
CA VAL A 259 4.84 16.71 -17.26
C VAL A 259 5.00 17.15 -15.79
N TRP A 260 4.60 18.38 -15.47
CA TRP A 260 4.64 18.85 -14.09
C TRP A 260 3.80 17.95 -13.17
N ARG A 261 2.58 17.56 -13.57
CA ARG A 261 1.74 16.62 -12.80
C ARG A 261 2.42 15.29 -12.57
N GLN A 262 3.05 14.73 -13.60
CA GLN A 262 3.78 13.47 -13.48
C GLN A 262 4.95 13.57 -12.49
N LEU A 263 5.68 14.70 -12.49
CA LEU A 263 6.73 14.96 -11.52
C LEU A 263 6.18 15.08 -10.08
N GLN A 264 5.02 15.74 -9.90
CA GLN A 264 4.34 15.79 -8.60
C GLN A 264 3.91 14.39 -8.14
N PHE A 265 3.38 13.56 -9.05
CA PHE A 265 3.00 12.19 -8.72
C PHE A 265 4.22 11.32 -8.38
N LYS A 266 5.34 11.52 -9.07
CA LYS A 266 6.61 10.88 -8.72
C LYS A 266 7.10 11.30 -7.33
N ARG A 267 7.03 12.59 -7.01
CA ARG A 267 7.35 13.11 -5.66
C ARG A 267 6.46 12.48 -4.58
N PHE A 268 5.17 12.35 -4.86
CA PHE A 268 4.23 11.67 -3.97
C PHE A 268 4.63 10.19 -3.74
N LYS A 269 4.96 9.44 -4.81
CA LYS A 269 5.41 8.05 -4.70
C LYS A 269 6.73 7.91 -3.91
N ILE A 270 7.67 8.84 -4.08
CA ILE A 270 8.93 8.88 -3.32
C ILE A 270 8.64 9.05 -1.83
N ARG A 271 7.78 9.99 -1.43
CA ARG A 271 7.39 10.19 -0.03
C ARG A 271 6.77 8.93 0.58
N LEU A 272 5.89 8.30 -0.16
CA LEU A 272 5.24 7.06 0.27
C LEU A 272 6.27 5.93 0.46
N ARG A 273 7.17 5.73 -0.51
CA ARG A 273 8.28 4.78 -0.44
C ARG A 273 9.14 4.99 0.79
N ASP A 274 9.61 6.22 0.97
CA ASP A 274 10.56 6.54 2.03
C ASP A 274 9.91 6.36 3.42
N SER A 275 8.63 6.69 3.55
CA SER A 275 7.86 6.43 4.77
C SER A 275 7.71 4.93 5.06
N ILE A 276 7.40 4.13 4.05
CA ILE A 276 7.29 2.66 4.19
C ILE A 276 8.65 2.07 4.57
N LEU A 277 9.72 2.47 3.90
CA LEU A 277 11.07 1.99 4.17
C LEU A 277 11.53 2.33 5.60
N ALA A 278 11.33 3.57 6.01
CA ALA A 278 11.67 4.01 7.37
C ALA A 278 10.94 3.15 8.42
N ARG A 279 9.65 2.92 8.22
CA ARG A 279 8.84 2.13 9.15
C ARG A 279 9.20 0.65 9.12
N LEU A 280 9.55 0.09 7.96
CA LEU A 280 10.07 -1.26 7.83
C LEU A 280 11.38 -1.40 8.63
N ASN A 281 12.31 -0.48 8.48
CA ASN A 281 13.59 -0.49 9.19
C ASN A 281 13.41 -0.37 10.71
N GLU A 282 12.49 0.46 11.19
CA GLU A 282 12.13 0.49 12.62
C GLU A 282 11.64 -0.88 13.12
N ALA A 283 10.81 -1.57 12.33
CA ALA A 283 10.33 -2.90 12.68
C ALA A 283 11.46 -3.94 12.66
N LEU A 284 12.38 -3.86 11.69
CA LEU A 284 13.54 -4.75 11.59
C LEU A 284 14.52 -4.58 12.76
N ILE A 285 14.70 -3.37 13.27
CA ILE A 285 15.49 -3.12 14.50
C ILE A 285 14.86 -3.86 15.69
N ALA A 286 13.53 -3.77 15.86
CA ALA A 286 12.84 -4.48 16.94
C ALA A 286 12.95 -6.00 16.78
N VAL A 287 12.78 -6.51 15.56
CA VAL A 287 12.94 -7.94 15.24
C VAL A 287 14.37 -8.40 15.50
N GLY A 288 15.35 -7.61 15.10
CA GLY A 288 16.77 -7.94 15.28
C GLY A 288 17.15 -8.11 16.75
N GLY A 289 16.53 -7.34 17.65
CA GLY A 289 16.71 -7.52 19.09
C GLY A 289 16.27 -8.90 19.62
N HIS A 290 15.31 -9.56 18.95
CA HIS A 290 14.86 -10.90 19.29
C HIS A 290 15.68 -12.02 18.60
N LEU A 291 16.22 -11.74 17.42
CA LEU A 291 16.90 -12.72 16.57
C LEU A 291 18.42 -12.59 16.58
N GLY A 292 18.97 -11.57 17.28
CA GLY A 292 20.40 -11.36 17.44
C GLY A 292 21.10 -10.84 16.19
N PHE A 293 20.45 -9.94 15.44
CA PHE A 293 21.07 -9.20 14.33
C PHE A 293 20.73 -7.69 14.44
N GLU A 294 21.55 -6.86 13.82
CA GLU A 294 21.24 -5.44 13.58
C GLU A 294 21.28 -5.22 12.07
N ALA A 295 20.15 -4.94 11.47
CA ALA A 295 20.07 -4.79 10.04
C ALA A 295 19.03 -3.76 9.62
N GLN A 296 19.33 -3.10 8.49
CA GLN A 296 18.45 -2.18 7.79
C GLN A 296 18.46 -2.51 6.31
N VAL A 297 17.34 -2.28 5.65
CA VAL A 297 17.22 -2.36 4.20
C VAL A 297 17.53 -0.99 3.61
N GLU A 298 18.43 -0.94 2.65
CA GLU A 298 18.74 0.24 1.84
C GLU A 298 18.32 0.02 0.40
N LEU A 299 17.80 1.09 -0.22
CA LEU A 299 17.43 1.09 -1.63
C LEU A 299 18.42 1.96 -2.40
N LEU A 300 19.05 1.36 -3.40
CA LEU A 300 20.02 2.02 -4.27
C LEU A 300 19.43 2.16 -5.67
N ASP A 301 19.93 3.17 -6.40
CA ASP A 301 19.54 3.45 -7.78
C ASP A 301 18.03 3.81 -7.94
N VAL A 302 17.43 4.31 -6.87
CA VAL A 302 16.03 4.78 -6.87
C VAL A 302 15.96 6.29 -7.07
N PRO A 303 14.93 6.81 -7.75
CA PRO A 303 14.72 8.24 -7.87
C PRO A 303 14.59 8.91 -6.51
N THR A 304 15.18 10.09 -6.38
CA THR A 304 15.19 10.89 -5.16
C THR A 304 14.35 12.16 -5.30
N HIS A 305 14.07 12.86 -4.19
CA HIS A 305 13.46 14.18 -4.24
C HIS A 305 14.32 15.18 -5.01
N ALA A 306 15.64 15.10 -4.89
CA ALA A 306 16.57 15.98 -5.62
C ALA A 306 16.48 15.80 -7.13
N ASP A 307 16.28 14.57 -7.62
CA ASP A 307 16.09 14.30 -9.04
C ASP A 307 14.80 14.94 -9.58
N VAL A 308 13.72 14.88 -8.78
CA VAL A 308 12.45 15.51 -9.16
C VAL A 308 12.57 17.05 -9.11
N ASP A 309 13.23 17.61 -8.12
CA ASP A 309 13.47 19.05 -8.01
C ASP A 309 14.30 19.57 -9.18
N ALA A 310 15.34 18.83 -9.59
CA ALA A 310 16.14 19.15 -10.78
C ALA A 310 15.30 19.11 -12.07
N ALA A 311 14.47 18.07 -12.22
CA ALA A 311 13.60 17.94 -13.40
C ALA A 311 12.53 19.06 -13.45
N GLU A 312 12.00 19.49 -12.31
CA GLU A 312 11.07 20.65 -12.24
C GLU A 312 11.77 21.96 -12.59
N ALA A 313 12.99 22.17 -12.14
CA ALA A 313 13.77 23.33 -12.51
C ALA A 313 14.06 23.37 -14.03
N ASP A 314 14.42 22.22 -14.61
CA ASP A 314 14.64 22.11 -16.05
C ASP A 314 13.34 22.34 -16.84
N LEU A 315 12.20 21.86 -16.37
CA LEU A 315 10.89 22.12 -16.97
C LEU A 315 10.54 23.61 -16.96
N ARG A 316 10.76 24.28 -15.82
CA ARG A 316 10.47 25.71 -15.63
C ARG A 316 11.34 26.58 -16.52
N ASP A 317 12.61 26.23 -16.63
CA ASP A 317 13.62 27.01 -17.35
C ASP A 317 13.70 26.64 -18.84
N GLY A 318 12.97 25.61 -19.29
CA GLY A 318 13.01 25.11 -20.66
C GLY A 318 14.36 24.53 -21.07
N ARG A 319 15.16 24.01 -20.11
CA ARG A 319 16.54 23.54 -20.38
C ARG A 319 16.60 22.16 -21.03
N ARG A 320 15.57 21.35 -20.86
CA ARG A 320 15.50 19.99 -21.41
C ARG A 320 14.25 19.81 -22.27
N PRO A 321 14.34 19.00 -23.33
CA PRO A 321 13.16 18.60 -24.11
C PRO A 321 12.10 17.93 -23.22
N LEU A 322 10.82 18.20 -23.51
CA LEU A 322 9.72 17.59 -22.75
C LEU A 322 9.73 16.06 -22.79
N THR A 323 10.19 15.47 -23.91
CA THR A 323 10.34 14.01 -24.06
C THR A 323 11.28 13.40 -23.02
N ASP A 324 12.40 14.08 -22.74
CA ASP A 324 13.38 13.61 -21.76
C ASP A 324 12.88 13.78 -20.33
N LEU A 325 12.10 14.85 -20.08
CA LEU A 325 11.44 15.07 -18.79
C LEU A 325 10.32 14.06 -18.56
N ILE A 326 9.59 13.66 -19.59
CA ILE A 326 8.59 12.58 -19.52
C ILE A 326 9.29 11.28 -19.12
N ALA A 327 10.39 10.92 -19.78
CA ALA A 327 11.14 9.72 -19.44
C ALA A 327 11.69 9.77 -18.00
N ALA A 328 12.07 10.94 -17.50
CA ALA A 328 12.51 11.13 -16.11
C ALA A 328 11.35 11.08 -15.10
N ALA A 329 10.11 11.32 -15.54
CA ALA A 329 8.91 11.30 -14.68
C ALA A 329 8.30 9.89 -14.51
N TYR A 330 8.59 8.98 -15.42
CA TYR A 330 8.23 7.57 -15.32
C TYR A 330 9.30 6.78 -14.58
#